data_fa0bd7cb3a2292997e8254573d44c5d9
#
_entry.id   fa0bd7cb3a2292997e8254573d44c5d9
#
_cell.length_a   1.000
_cell.length_b   1.000
_cell.length_c   1.000
_cell.angle_alpha   90.00
_cell.angle_beta   90.00
_cell.angle_gamma   90.00
#
_symmetry.space_group_name_H-M   'P 1'
#
loop_
_entity.id
_entity.type
_entity.pdbx_description
1 polymer ?
#
loop_
_entity_poly.entity_id
_entity_poly.type
_entity_poly.pdbx_seq_one_letter_code
_entity_poly.pdbx_strand_id
1 'polypeptide(L)'
;MNEIKTHLVQSADASVRDQLSRLREQQERLFVQLHAGEQHFKQLARSVWRVQEDERRRLARDLHDGIGQQLTALKHRLDALALAVDGVSDPASPLHQALEICDSAIQETRALSRLLRPQILDDLGLEAALNWLARHSAEGGGYEVEVDVGKLPAIDGDLSTLIFRVAQEALTNVLKHAHAKHVVIRLAQRHDEWLQFLVVDDGRGCDVDAAFAKASDGHSTGLASMRERVRLFGGRFTVVSRPDEGMQLRVLIPLLQGDAAP
;
A
#
# COMPACT_ATOMS: atom_id res chain seq x y z
N MET A 1 -47.98 -58.46 -9.39
CA MET A 1 -48.19 -56.98 -9.34
C MET A 1 -47.21 -56.25 -8.42
N ASN A 2 -46.71 -56.87 -7.35
CA ASN A 2 -45.72 -56.25 -6.42
C ASN A 2 -44.30 -56.23 -7.01
N GLU A 3 -43.83 -57.25 -7.72
CA GLU A 3 -42.48 -57.30 -8.27
C GLU A 3 -42.18 -56.21 -9.32
N ILE A 4 -43.16 -55.89 -10.15
CA ILE A 4 -43.03 -54.84 -11.19
C ILE A 4 -42.95 -53.47 -10.58
N LYS A 5 -43.67 -53.19 -9.46
CA LYS A 5 -43.53 -51.94 -8.72
C LYS A 5 -42.15 -51.77 -8.05
N THR A 6 -41.62 -52.84 -7.48
CA THR A 6 -40.30 -52.84 -6.84
C THR A 6 -39.19 -52.59 -7.86
N HIS A 7 -39.26 -53.17 -9.03
CA HIS A 7 -38.29 -52.97 -10.12
C HIS A 7 -38.32 -51.56 -10.68
N LEU A 8 -39.52 -50.96 -10.82
CA LEU A 8 -39.66 -49.56 -11.29
C LEU A 8 -39.10 -48.54 -10.25
N VAL A 9 -39.32 -48.78 -8.96
CA VAL A 9 -38.79 -47.93 -7.90
C VAL A 9 -37.25 -48.03 -7.82
N GLN A 10 -36.68 -49.23 -7.93
CA GLN A 10 -35.22 -49.42 -7.95
C GLN A 10 -34.55 -48.80 -9.19
N SER A 11 -35.19 -48.88 -10.36
CA SER A 11 -34.71 -48.22 -11.59
C SER A 11 -34.77 -46.72 -11.51
N ALA A 12 -35.81 -46.13 -10.91
CA ALA A 12 -35.94 -44.71 -10.68
C ALA A 12 -34.87 -44.19 -9.67
N ASP A 13 -34.64 -44.94 -8.58
CA ASP A 13 -33.61 -44.62 -7.59
C ASP A 13 -32.18 -44.66 -8.17
N ALA A 14 -31.90 -45.63 -9.05
CA ALA A 14 -30.63 -45.73 -9.76
C ALA A 14 -30.40 -44.54 -10.71
N SER A 15 -31.45 -44.14 -11.43
CA SER A 15 -31.40 -42.99 -12.35
C SER A 15 -31.17 -41.67 -11.59
N VAL A 16 -31.83 -41.47 -10.45
CA VAL A 16 -31.66 -40.27 -9.60
C VAL A 16 -30.26 -40.23 -9.01
N ARG A 17 -29.69 -41.35 -8.55
CA ARG A 17 -28.31 -41.41 -8.06
C ARG A 17 -27.31 -41.09 -9.15
N ASP A 18 -27.48 -41.57 -10.36
CA ASP A 18 -26.59 -41.25 -11.48
C ASP A 18 -26.65 -39.76 -11.84
N GLN A 19 -27.86 -39.17 -11.86
CA GLN A 19 -28.00 -37.71 -12.07
C GLN A 19 -27.36 -36.90 -10.96
N LEU A 20 -27.51 -37.30 -9.70
CA LEU A 20 -26.85 -36.61 -8.56
C LEU A 20 -25.32 -36.72 -8.66
N SER A 21 -24.78 -37.86 -9.06
CA SER A 21 -23.34 -38.05 -9.26
C SER A 21 -22.80 -37.12 -10.35
N ARG A 22 -23.49 -37.06 -11.49
CA ARG A 22 -23.11 -36.15 -12.60
C ARG A 22 -23.15 -34.67 -12.19
N LEU A 23 -24.19 -34.28 -11.45
CA LEU A 23 -24.30 -32.91 -10.93
C LEU A 23 -23.14 -32.56 -9.96
N ARG A 24 -22.78 -33.48 -9.07
CA ARG A 24 -21.63 -33.30 -8.18
C ARG A 24 -20.32 -33.14 -8.94
N GLU A 25 -20.05 -34.03 -9.90
CA GLU A 25 -18.87 -33.94 -10.75
C GLU A 25 -18.82 -32.59 -11.52
N GLN A 26 -19.96 -32.16 -12.03
CA GLN A 26 -20.06 -30.88 -12.74
C GLN A 26 -19.81 -29.70 -11.78
N GLN A 27 -20.34 -29.73 -10.57
CA GLN A 27 -20.14 -28.74 -9.55
C GLN A 27 -18.64 -28.67 -9.12
N GLU A 28 -18.00 -29.82 -8.91
CA GLU A 28 -16.57 -29.90 -8.59
C GLU A 28 -15.69 -29.32 -9.71
N ARG A 29 -15.99 -29.66 -10.98
CA ARG A 29 -15.28 -29.10 -12.14
C ARG A 29 -15.40 -27.57 -12.20
N LEU A 30 -16.61 -27.03 -12.03
CA LEU A 30 -16.86 -25.59 -12.02
C LEU A 30 -16.12 -24.93 -10.85
N PHE A 31 -16.10 -25.54 -9.67
CA PHE A 31 -15.40 -25.04 -8.52
C PHE A 31 -13.89 -24.96 -8.76
N VAL A 32 -13.27 -26.00 -9.33
CA VAL A 32 -11.85 -26.02 -9.71
C VAL A 32 -11.55 -24.94 -10.76
N GLN A 33 -12.40 -24.80 -11.78
CA GLN A 33 -12.22 -23.77 -12.81
C GLN A 33 -12.33 -22.35 -12.26
N LEU A 34 -13.29 -22.09 -11.37
CA LEU A 34 -13.43 -20.79 -10.70
C LEU A 34 -12.20 -20.46 -9.85
N HIS A 35 -11.71 -21.42 -9.06
CA HIS A 35 -10.51 -21.24 -8.25
C HIS A 35 -9.26 -21.00 -9.10
N ALA A 36 -9.08 -21.75 -10.17
CA ALA A 36 -7.96 -21.55 -11.11
C ALA A 36 -8.03 -20.16 -11.77
N GLY A 37 -9.23 -19.72 -12.18
CA GLY A 37 -9.46 -18.40 -12.73
C GLY A 37 -9.16 -17.27 -11.72
N GLU A 38 -9.60 -17.44 -10.46
CA GLU A 38 -9.30 -16.49 -9.39
C GLU A 38 -7.80 -16.37 -9.12
N GLN A 39 -7.08 -17.49 -9.06
CA GLN A 39 -5.63 -17.50 -8.87
C GLN A 39 -4.90 -16.83 -10.03
N HIS A 40 -5.29 -17.12 -11.26
CA HIS A 40 -4.73 -16.48 -12.44
C HIS A 40 -4.99 -14.97 -12.45
N PHE A 41 -6.19 -14.53 -12.10
CA PHE A 41 -6.50 -13.11 -11.97
C PHE A 41 -5.66 -12.42 -10.91
N LYS A 42 -5.47 -13.05 -9.73
CA LYS A 42 -4.60 -12.52 -8.67
C LYS A 42 -3.15 -12.39 -9.13
N GLN A 43 -2.64 -13.37 -9.89
CA GLN A 43 -1.29 -13.31 -10.44
C GLN A 43 -1.12 -12.16 -11.44
N LEU A 44 -2.08 -11.98 -12.36
CA LEU A 44 -2.10 -10.87 -13.31
C LEU A 44 -2.17 -9.52 -12.59
N ALA A 45 -3.06 -9.38 -11.62
CA ALA A 45 -3.18 -8.14 -10.86
C ALA A 45 -1.90 -7.81 -10.07
N ARG A 46 -1.21 -8.82 -9.51
CA ARG A 46 0.11 -8.64 -8.89
C ARG A 46 1.17 -8.20 -9.91
N SER A 47 1.20 -8.79 -11.09
CA SER A 47 2.18 -8.40 -12.12
C SER A 47 1.96 -6.96 -12.59
N VAL A 48 0.72 -6.52 -12.78
CA VAL A 48 0.38 -5.13 -13.10
C VAL A 48 0.83 -4.20 -11.98
N TRP A 49 0.56 -4.56 -10.72
CA TRP A 49 0.99 -3.76 -9.57
C TRP A 49 2.53 -3.65 -9.50
N ARG A 50 3.28 -4.73 -9.74
CA ARG A 50 4.74 -4.70 -9.81
C ARG A 50 5.23 -3.74 -10.89
N VAL A 51 4.70 -3.84 -12.10
CA VAL A 51 5.07 -2.93 -13.20
C VAL A 51 4.82 -1.47 -12.81
N GLN A 52 3.71 -1.16 -12.14
CA GLN A 52 3.45 0.20 -11.65
C GLN A 52 4.45 0.64 -10.58
N GLU A 53 4.82 -0.22 -9.64
CA GLU A 53 5.80 0.12 -8.60
C GLU A 53 7.23 0.25 -9.18
N ASP A 54 7.60 -0.58 -10.15
CA ASP A 54 8.87 -0.46 -10.85
C ASP A 54 8.95 0.84 -11.66
N GLU A 55 7.86 1.23 -12.32
CA GLU A 55 7.79 2.52 -13.01
C GLU A 55 7.90 3.70 -12.03
N ARG A 56 7.20 3.65 -10.89
CA ARG A 56 7.35 4.67 -9.84
C ARG A 56 8.78 4.75 -9.32
N ARG A 57 9.44 3.58 -9.15
CA ARG A 57 10.84 3.49 -8.73
C ARG A 57 11.77 4.13 -9.76
N ARG A 58 11.52 3.88 -11.05
CA ARG A 58 12.28 4.47 -12.14
C ARG A 58 12.11 5.98 -12.17
N LEU A 59 10.87 6.46 -12.15
CA LEU A 59 10.56 7.89 -12.16
C LEU A 59 11.15 8.62 -10.93
N ALA A 60 11.12 8.01 -9.75
CA ALA A 60 11.72 8.59 -8.56
C ALA A 60 13.25 8.77 -8.71
N ARG A 61 13.95 7.78 -9.30
CA ARG A 61 15.38 7.87 -9.60
C ARG A 61 15.66 8.91 -10.69
N ASP A 62 14.90 8.93 -11.78
CA ASP A 62 15.07 9.88 -12.87
C ASP A 62 14.89 11.33 -12.39
N LEU A 63 13.93 11.58 -11.50
CA LEU A 63 13.74 12.87 -10.85
C LEU A 63 14.91 13.24 -9.95
N HIS A 64 15.39 12.29 -9.12
CA HIS A 64 16.48 12.55 -8.20
C HIS A 64 17.82 12.77 -8.91
N ASP A 65 18.19 11.84 -9.79
CA ASP A 65 19.51 11.78 -10.44
C ASP A 65 19.59 12.74 -11.66
N GLY A 66 18.48 12.94 -12.35
CA GLY A 66 18.39 13.85 -13.49
C GLY A 66 18.13 15.28 -13.05
N ILE A 67 16.90 15.59 -12.76
CA ILE A 67 16.43 16.98 -12.50
C ILE A 67 17.04 17.52 -11.19
N GLY A 68 17.06 16.71 -10.13
CA GLY A 68 17.60 17.14 -8.83
C GLY A 68 19.07 17.52 -8.87
N GLN A 69 19.91 16.73 -9.58
CA GLN A 69 21.33 17.04 -9.75
C GLN A 69 21.56 18.26 -10.64
N GLN A 70 20.78 18.43 -11.72
CA GLN A 70 20.87 19.61 -12.59
C GLN A 70 20.51 20.89 -11.85
N LEU A 71 19.44 20.88 -11.07
CA LEU A 71 19.04 22.02 -10.23
C LEU A 71 20.08 22.33 -9.17
N THR A 72 20.69 21.33 -8.55
CA THR A 72 21.78 21.50 -7.57
C THR A 72 23.00 22.13 -8.24
N ALA A 73 23.38 21.67 -9.44
CA ALA A 73 24.48 22.28 -10.19
C ALA A 73 24.18 23.72 -10.61
N LEU A 74 22.93 24.02 -10.98
CA LEU A 74 22.49 25.38 -11.28
C LEU A 74 22.60 26.28 -10.02
N LYS A 75 22.11 25.80 -8.88
CA LYS A 75 22.24 26.51 -7.59
C LYS A 75 23.67 26.87 -7.29
N HIS A 76 24.61 25.91 -7.37
CA HIS A 76 26.03 26.17 -7.12
C HIS A 76 26.61 27.25 -8.06
N ARG A 77 26.18 27.32 -9.32
CA ARG A 77 26.59 28.39 -10.24
C ARG A 77 26.00 29.73 -9.85
N LEU A 78 24.76 29.79 -9.44
CA LEU A 78 24.11 31.01 -8.95
C LEU A 78 24.77 31.51 -7.64
N ASP A 79 25.07 30.59 -6.70
CA ASP A 79 25.79 30.90 -5.48
C ASP A 79 27.20 31.52 -5.77
N ALA A 80 27.91 30.93 -6.75
CA ALA A 80 29.21 31.47 -7.17
C ALA A 80 29.10 32.86 -7.81
N LEU A 81 28.05 33.13 -8.58
CA LEU A 81 27.75 34.46 -9.12
C LEU A 81 27.39 35.44 -8.00
N ALA A 82 26.62 34.99 -7.01
CA ALA A 82 26.24 35.82 -5.86
C ALA A 82 27.44 36.31 -5.04
N LEU A 83 28.48 35.48 -4.95
CA LEU A 83 29.75 35.88 -4.28
C LEU A 83 30.55 36.92 -5.07
N ALA A 84 30.32 37.04 -6.39
CA ALA A 84 31.04 37.91 -7.30
C ALA A 84 30.33 39.26 -7.54
N VAL A 85 29.10 39.45 -7.08
CA VAL A 85 28.27 40.62 -7.33
C VAL A 85 27.90 41.31 -6.02
N ASP A 86 28.16 42.62 -5.92
CA ASP A 86 27.74 43.42 -4.75
C ASP A 86 26.21 43.62 -4.77
N GLY A 87 25.58 43.55 -3.58
CA GLY A 87 24.16 43.85 -3.42
C GLY A 87 23.21 42.67 -3.56
N VAL A 88 23.70 41.43 -3.58
CA VAL A 88 22.89 40.19 -3.68
C VAL A 88 22.01 39.95 -2.45
N SER A 89 22.34 40.55 -1.31
CA SER A 89 21.54 40.47 -0.07
C SER A 89 20.23 41.23 -0.12
N ASP A 90 19.99 42.02 -1.18
CA ASP A 90 18.70 42.68 -1.40
C ASP A 90 17.68 41.65 -1.94
N PRO A 91 16.55 41.40 -1.22
CA PRO A 91 15.49 40.52 -1.71
C PRO A 91 14.89 40.91 -3.09
N ALA A 92 15.02 42.18 -3.47
CA ALA A 92 14.57 42.67 -4.78
C ALA A 92 15.58 42.35 -5.91
N SER A 93 16.79 41.90 -5.58
CA SER A 93 17.81 41.53 -6.56
C SER A 93 17.33 40.35 -7.43
N PRO A 94 17.42 40.46 -8.75
CA PRO A 94 17.06 39.33 -9.68
C PRO A 94 17.83 38.04 -9.36
N LEU A 95 19.06 38.13 -8.86
CA LEU A 95 19.88 36.99 -8.50
C LEU A 95 19.38 36.31 -7.22
N HIS A 96 18.98 37.10 -6.20
CA HIS A 96 18.35 36.58 -5.00
C HIS A 96 17.06 35.81 -5.33
N GLN A 97 16.17 36.40 -6.16
CA GLN A 97 14.95 35.75 -6.62
C GLN A 97 15.22 34.45 -7.40
N ALA A 98 16.27 34.45 -8.26
CA ALA A 98 16.65 33.24 -8.99
C ALA A 98 17.15 32.11 -8.05
N LEU A 99 17.86 32.43 -6.98
CA LEU A 99 18.28 31.48 -5.94
C LEU A 99 17.08 30.92 -5.20
N GLU A 100 16.13 31.74 -4.79
CA GLU A 100 14.89 31.28 -4.12
C GLU A 100 14.06 30.36 -5.01
N ILE A 101 13.88 30.71 -6.29
CA ILE A 101 13.18 29.84 -7.26
C ILE A 101 13.91 28.49 -7.41
N CYS A 102 15.24 28.52 -7.49
CA CYS A 102 16.02 27.30 -7.62
C CYS A 102 15.89 26.41 -6.37
N ASP A 103 15.92 27.00 -5.17
CA ASP A 103 15.72 26.26 -3.92
C ASP A 103 14.31 25.67 -3.85
N SER A 104 13.28 26.42 -4.21
CA SER A 104 11.91 25.91 -4.28
C SER A 104 11.80 24.72 -5.24
N ALA A 105 12.35 24.84 -6.46
CA ALA A 105 12.34 23.76 -7.45
C ALA A 105 13.08 22.50 -6.96
N ILE A 106 14.20 22.64 -6.25
CA ILE A 106 14.91 21.53 -5.62
C ILE A 106 14.02 20.85 -4.58
N GLN A 107 13.37 21.62 -3.70
CA GLN A 107 12.49 21.09 -2.67
C GLN A 107 11.29 20.36 -3.27
N GLU A 108 10.65 20.96 -4.29
CA GLU A 108 9.53 20.33 -4.98
C GLU A 108 9.95 19.03 -5.69
N THR A 109 11.09 19.02 -6.38
CA THR A 109 11.62 17.80 -7.01
C THR A 109 11.89 16.69 -6.01
N ARG A 110 12.48 17.03 -4.86
CA ARG A 110 12.70 16.09 -3.75
C ARG A 110 11.39 15.57 -3.18
N ALA A 111 10.38 16.42 -3.00
CA ALA A 111 9.06 16.05 -2.51
C ALA A 111 8.37 15.07 -3.47
N LEU A 112 8.38 15.35 -4.79
CA LEU A 112 7.83 14.48 -5.82
C LEU A 112 8.54 13.12 -5.88
N SER A 113 9.88 13.10 -5.85
CA SER A 113 10.64 11.85 -5.82
C SER A 113 10.26 10.98 -4.61
N ARG A 114 10.12 11.60 -3.43
CA ARG A 114 9.73 10.92 -2.18
C ARG A 114 8.30 10.37 -2.23
N LEU A 115 7.35 11.10 -2.84
CA LEU A 115 5.97 10.63 -3.03
C LEU A 115 5.91 9.43 -3.97
N LEU A 116 6.73 9.41 -5.01
CA LEU A 116 6.78 8.29 -5.96
C LEU A 116 7.34 7.04 -5.30
N ARG A 117 8.54 7.10 -4.73
CA ARG A 117 9.15 6.01 -3.95
C ARG A 117 10.38 6.53 -3.20
N PRO A 118 10.45 6.42 -1.87
CA PRO A 118 11.65 6.84 -1.16
C PRO A 118 12.76 5.81 -1.38
N GLN A 119 13.94 6.27 -1.79
CA GLN A 119 15.14 5.42 -1.94
C GLN A 119 15.50 4.70 -0.63
N ILE A 120 15.16 5.28 0.50
CA ILE A 120 15.39 4.70 1.83
C ILE A 120 14.78 3.30 2.00
N LEU A 121 13.68 2.99 1.29
CA LEU A 121 13.08 1.65 1.32
C LEU A 121 13.99 0.62 0.64
N ASP A 122 14.68 1.03 -0.42
CA ASP A 122 15.56 0.17 -1.18
C ASP A 122 16.95 0.05 -0.52
N ASP A 123 17.46 1.14 0.07
CA ASP A 123 18.81 1.23 0.61
C ASP A 123 18.91 0.76 2.06
N LEU A 124 17.93 1.11 2.90
CA LEU A 124 17.96 0.89 4.36
C LEU A 124 16.82 -0.01 4.87
N GLY A 125 15.94 -0.45 3.98
CA GLY A 125 14.85 -1.38 4.29
C GLY A 125 13.60 -0.75 4.92
N LEU A 126 12.64 -1.63 5.24
CA LEU A 126 11.28 -1.23 5.62
C LEU A 126 11.21 -0.45 6.93
N GLU A 127 11.95 -0.86 7.95
CA GLU A 127 11.95 -0.18 9.27
C GLU A 127 12.42 1.27 9.15
N ALA A 128 13.55 1.50 8.46
CA ALA A 128 14.07 2.84 8.23
C ALA A 128 13.09 3.68 7.40
N ALA A 129 12.44 3.07 6.40
CA ALA A 129 11.45 3.74 5.55
C ALA A 129 10.18 4.13 6.34
N LEU A 130 9.68 3.28 7.24
CA LEU A 130 8.54 3.60 8.11
C LEU A 130 8.87 4.73 9.09
N ASN A 131 10.03 4.68 9.73
CA ASN A 131 10.50 5.74 10.62
C ASN A 131 10.68 7.08 9.90
N TRP A 132 11.21 7.05 8.69
CA TRP A 132 11.32 8.25 7.86
C TRP A 132 9.95 8.81 7.48
N LEU A 133 9.02 7.95 7.02
CA LEU A 133 7.66 8.33 6.62
C LEU A 133 6.90 8.96 7.80
N ALA A 134 7.01 8.36 8.99
CA ALA A 134 6.40 8.85 10.23
C ALA A 134 6.88 10.27 10.56
N ARG A 135 8.20 10.51 10.61
CA ARG A 135 8.77 11.83 10.89
C ARG A 135 8.31 12.88 9.88
N HIS A 136 8.36 12.55 8.60
CA HIS A 136 8.00 13.49 7.55
C HIS A 136 6.50 13.84 7.54
N SER A 137 5.65 12.88 7.87
CA SER A 137 4.21 13.10 8.01
C SER A 137 3.88 13.94 9.25
N ALA A 138 4.57 13.72 10.35
CA ALA A 138 4.44 14.49 11.60
C ALA A 138 4.84 15.97 11.41
N GLU A 139 5.96 16.24 10.73
CA GLU A 139 6.42 17.60 10.40
C GLU A 139 5.36 18.41 9.62
N GLY A 140 4.67 17.76 8.68
CA GLY A 140 3.62 18.40 7.87
C GLY A 140 2.25 18.47 8.54
N GLY A 141 1.98 17.61 9.52
CA GLY A 141 0.65 17.40 10.08
C GLY A 141 0.40 17.95 11.47
N GLY A 142 1.46 18.31 12.22
CA GLY A 142 1.33 18.79 13.59
C GLY A 142 0.84 17.76 14.60
N TYR A 143 1.10 16.47 14.35
CA TYR A 143 0.80 15.32 15.22
C TYR A 143 2.06 14.50 15.51
N GLU A 144 2.02 13.70 16.55
CA GLU A 144 3.13 12.81 16.91
C GLU A 144 2.90 11.41 16.30
N VAL A 145 3.98 10.77 15.82
CA VAL A 145 3.94 9.40 15.31
C VAL A 145 4.95 8.53 16.03
N GLU A 146 4.45 7.47 16.66
CA GLU A 146 5.28 6.42 17.25
C GLU A 146 5.38 5.24 16.27
N VAL A 147 6.59 4.73 16.04
CA VAL A 147 6.84 3.55 15.18
C VAL A 147 7.49 2.45 16.00
N ASP A 148 6.80 1.32 16.11
CA ASP A 148 7.25 0.14 16.82
C ASP A 148 7.38 -1.03 15.82
N VAL A 149 8.60 -1.39 15.46
CA VAL A 149 8.92 -2.50 14.57
C VAL A 149 9.58 -3.60 15.38
N GLY A 150 8.86 -4.69 15.58
CA GLY A 150 9.37 -5.87 16.24
C GLY A 150 10.42 -6.61 15.38
N LYS A 151 10.98 -7.67 15.93
CA LYS A 151 11.88 -8.54 15.16
C LYS A 151 11.12 -9.19 14.01
N LEU A 152 11.57 -8.94 12.78
CA LEU A 152 10.94 -9.45 11.57
C LEU A 152 11.79 -10.57 10.94
N PRO A 153 11.17 -11.56 10.29
CA PRO A 153 11.88 -12.47 9.39
C PRO A 153 12.32 -11.70 8.14
N ALA A 154 13.10 -12.37 7.27
CA ALA A 154 13.35 -11.84 5.94
C ALA A 154 12.01 -11.75 5.18
N ILE A 155 11.65 -10.55 4.75
CA ILE A 155 10.46 -10.27 3.93
C ILE A 155 10.90 -9.83 2.53
N ASP A 156 10.14 -10.24 1.53
CA ASP A 156 10.47 -9.89 0.14
C ASP A 156 10.23 -8.39 -0.16
N GLY A 157 10.79 -7.92 -1.25
CA GLY A 157 10.69 -6.52 -1.66
C GLY A 157 9.27 -6.08 -2.01
N ASP A 158 8.44 -6.99 -2.52
CA ASP A 158 7.04 -6.70 -2.85
C ASP A 158 6.23 -6.48 -1.58
N LEU A 159 6.42 -7.34 -0.58
CA LEU A 159 5.74 -7.22 0.71
C LEU A 159 6.19 -5.96 1.45
N SER A 160 7.49 -5.65 1.45
CA SER A 160 8.03 -4.41 2.00
C SER A 160 7.39 -3.18 1.33
N THR A 161 7.28 -3.20 0.01
CA THR A 161 6.63 -2.15 -0.78
C THR A 161 5.15 -2.02 -0.44
N LEU A 162 4.42 -3.14 -0.31
CA LEU A 162 3.01 -3.13 0.07
C LEU A 162 2.79 -2.48 1.44
N ILE A 163 3.55 -2.89 2.46
CA ILE A 163 3.45 -2.32 3.82
C ILE A 163 3.76 -0.83 3.79
N PHE A 164 4.82 -0.43 3.08
CA PHE A 164 5.16 0.98 2.92
C PHE A 164 4.02 1.77 2.28
N ARG A 165 3.38 1.26 1.21
CA ARG A 165 2.25 1.92 0.55
C ARG A 165 1.02 2.03 1.44
N VAL A 166 0.73 1.00 2.22
CA VAL A 166 -0.37 1.06 3.20
C VAL A 166 -0.07 2.09 4.28
N ALA A 167 1.16 2.15 4.80
CA ALA A 167 1.57 3.18 5.76
C ALA A 167 1.44 4.60 5.18
N GLN A 168 1.91 4.81 3.95
CA GLN A 168 1.84 6.09 3.25
C GLN A 168 0.40 6.58 3.08
N GLU A 169 -0.50 5.70 2.64
CA GLU A 169 -1.91 6.02 2.46
C GLU A 169 -2.60 6.27 3.81
N ALA A 170 -2.29 5.45 4.83
CA ALA A 170 -2.85 5.63 6.16
C ALA A 170 -2.44 6.99 6.76
N LEU A 171 -1.16 7.36 6.69
CA LEU A 171 -0.70 8.66 7.18
C LEU A 171 -1.23 9.83 6.34
N THR A 172 -1.42 9.65 5.03
CA THR A 172 -2.09 10.64 4.18
C THR A 172 -3.54 10.85 4.62
N ASN A 173 -4.24 9.77 4.99
CA ASN A 173 -5.61 9.85 5.51
C ASN A 173 -5.65 10.55 6.87
N VAL A 174 -4.70 10.28 7.75
CA VAL A 174 -4.56 11.01 9.02
C VAL A 174 -4.39 12.50 8.77
N LEU A 175 -3.43 12.88 7.92
CA LEU A 175 -3.14 14.27 7.60
C LEU A 175 -4.35 15.01 7.03
N LYS A 176 -5.07 14.37 6.10
CA LYS A 176 -6.19 15.01 5.39
C LYS A 176 -7.50 15.00 6.16
N HIS A 177 -7.70 13.98 7.01
CA HIS A 177 -9.04 13.67 7.49
C HIS A 177 -9.16 13.48 9.00
N ALA A 178 -8.13 13.04 9.72
CA ALA A 178 -8.30 12.57 11.09
C ALA A 178 -8.31 13.70 12.12
N HIS A 179 -7.55 14.78 11.93
CA HIS A 179 -7.27 15.78 12.99
C HIS A 179 -6.72 15.12 14.26
N ALA A 180 -5.95 14.06 14.11
CA ALA A 180 -5.33 13.31 15.19
C ALA A 180 -4.22 14.14 15.87
N LYS A 181 -3.91 13.79 17.12
CA LYS A 181 -2.73 14.29 17.84
C LYS A 181 -1.65 13.22 17.93
N HIS A 182 -2.06 11.97 17.99
CA HIS A 182 -1.13 10.83 18.12
C HIS A 182 -1.49 9.75 17.12
N VAL A 183 -0.45 9.18 16.51
CA VAL A 183 -0.53 8.04 15.61
C VAL A 183 0.46 6.98 16.04
N VAL A 184 0.05 5.73 16.07
CA VAL A 184 0.92 4.59 16.36
C VAL A 184 0.97 3.67 15.17
N ILE A 185 2.19 3.35 14.72
CA ILE A 185 2.46 2.36 13.68
C ILE A 185 3.16 1.17 14.32
N ARG A 186 2.61 -0.04 14.15
CA ARG A 186 3.25 -1.27 14.62
C ARG A 186 3.38 -2.27 13.51
N LEU A 187 4.55 -2.91 13.45
CA LEU A 187 4.83 -4.00 12.53
C LEU A 187 5.47 -5.15 13.30
N ALA A 188 4.84 -6.31 13.29
CA ALA A 188 5.32 -7.46 14.04
C ALA A 188 4.95 -8.78 13.36
N GLN A 189 5.77 -9.80 13.56
CA GLN A 189 5.43 -11.18 13.23
C GLN A 189 4.44 -11.74 14.26
N ARG A 190 3.45 -12.47 13.77
CA ARG A 190 2.45 -13.19 14.58
C ARG A 190 2.46 -14.67 14.25
N HIS A 191 2.64 -15.51 15.27
CA HIS A 191 2.53 -16.98 15.16
C HIS A 191 3.37 -17.58 14.03
N ASP A 192 4.58 -17.05 13.80
CA ASP A 192 5.55 -17.45 12.76
C ASP A 192 5.06 -17.46 11.31
N GLU A 193 3.75 -17.38 11.09
CA GLU A 193 3.11 -17.49 9.78
C GLU A 193 2.56 -16.17 9.23
N TRP A 194 2.41 -15.16 10.08
CA TRP A 194 1.73 -13.92 9.70
C TRP A 194 2.55 -12.68 10.02
N LEU A 195 2.56 -11.75 9.10
CA LEU A 195 3.01 -10.37 9.35
C LEU A 195 1.78 -9.52 9.71
N GLN A 196 1.81 -8.88 10.85
CA GLN A 196 0.79 -7.92 11.28
C GLN A 196 1.34 -6.51 11.16
N PHE A 197 0.64 -5.68 10.40
CA PHE A 197 0.84 -4.25 10.35
C PHE A 197 -0.40 -3.55 10.91
N LEU A 198 -0.19 -2.57 11.78
CA LEU A 198 -1.23 -1.84 12.50
C LEU A 198 -0.93 -0.35 12.44
N VAL A 199 -1.95 0.44 12.12
CA VAL A 199 -1.92 1.91 12.28
C VAL A 199 -3.13 2.30 13.13
N VAL A 200 -2.89 3.09 14.18
CA VAL A 200 -3.93 3.60 15.08
C VAL A 200 -3.75 5.11 15.19
N ASP A 201 -4.83 5.85 15.03
CA ASP A 201 -4.88 7.28 15.32
C ASP A 201 -5.98 7.61 16.32
N ASP A 202 -5.80 8.69 17.05
CA ASP A 202 -6.74 9.24 18.02
C ASP A 202 -7.65 10.35 17.44
N GLY A 203 -7.83 10.36 16.13
CA GLY A 203 -8.55 11.40 15.43
C GLY A 203 -10.06 11.28 15.50
N ARG A 204 -10.76 12.04 14.63
CA ARG A 204 -12.24 12.08 14.60
C ARG A 204 -12.92 10.81 14.09
N GLY A 205 -12.15 9.83 13.59
CA GLY A 205 -12.72 8.62 13.03
C GLY A 205 -13.62 8.84 11.81
N CYS A 206 -14.32 7.79 11.40
CA CYS A 206 -15.31 7.85 10.32
C CYS A 206 -16.32 6.70 10.40
N ASP A 207 -17.41 6.83 9.61
CA ASP A 207 -18.28 5.71 9.26
C ASP A 207 -17.58 4.85 8.17
N VAL A 208 -17.15 3.68 8.59
CA VAL A 208 -16.39 2.76 7.73
C VAL A 208 -17.23 2.22 6.57
N ASP A 209 -18.51 1.92 6.83
CA ASP A 209 -19.41 1.38 5.81
C ASP A 209 -19.71 2.42 4.73
N ALA A 210 -19.97 3.66 5.13
CA ALA A 210 -20.14 4.77 4.21
C ALA A 210 -18.86 5.07 3.40
N ALA A 211 -17.68 4.94 4.01
CA ALA A 211 -16.41 5.11 3.31
C ALA A 211 -16.17 4.04 2.22
N PHE A 212 -16.56 2.79 2.48
CA PHE A 212 -16.46 1.72 1.49
C PHE A 212 -17.58 1.78 0.43
N ALA A 213 -18.79 2.22 0.78
CA ALA A 213 -19.89 2.38 -0.18
C ALA A 213 -19.56 3.39 -1.27
N LYS A 214 -18.95 4.53 -0.93
CA LYS A 214 -18.48 5.53 -1.90
C LYS A 214 -17.49 4.98 -2.93
N ALA A 215 -16.72 3.95 -2.56
CA ALA A 215 -15.79 3.30 -3.48
C ALA A 215 -16.50 2.48 -4.57
N SER A 216 -17.71 1.99 -4.29
CA SER A 216 -18.52 1.22 -5.25
C SER A 216 -19.07 2.10 -6.39
N ASP A 217 -19.21 3.41 -6.16
CA ASP A 217 -19.73 4.38 -7.13
C ASP A 217 -18.65 4.94 -8.08
N GLY A 218 -17.51 4.23 -8.20
CA GLY A 218 -16.41 4.62 -9.10
C GLY A 218 -15.43 5.64 -8.51
N HIS A 219 -15.64 6.10 -7.28
CA HIS A 219 -14.69 6.95 -6.56
C HIS A 219 -13.78 6.05 -5.72
N SER A 220 -12.60 5.72 -6.25
CA SER A 220 -11.60 4.94 -5.49
C SER A 220 -11.25 5.67 -4.20
N THR A 221 -11.71 5.14 -3.05
CA THR A 221 -11.25 5.63 -1.75
C THR A 221 -9.93 4.98 -1.38
N GLY A 222 -9.05 5.70 -0.68
CA GLY A 222 -7.77 5.16 -0.21
C GLY A 222 -7.93 3.84 0.54
N LEU A 223 -8.98 3.72 1.40
CA LEU A 223 -9.29 2.50 2.15
C LEU A 223 -9.61 1.31 1.23
N ALA A 224 -10.41 1.50 0.20
CA ALA A 224 -10.74 0.43 -0.76
C ALA A 224 -9.51 -0.01 -1.55
N SER A 225 -8.69 0.94 -2.00
CA SER A 225 -7.44 0.67 -2.70
C SER A 225 -6.45 -0.12 -1.83
N MET A 226 -6.30 0.24 -0.55
CA MET A 226 -5.48 -0.51 0.40
C MET A 226 -6.00 -1.94 0.59
N ARG A 227 -7.31 -2.11 0.78
CA ARG A 227 -7.94 -3.43 0.94
C ARG A 227 -7.69 -4.34 -0.26
N GLU A 228 -7.88 -3.83 -1.48
CA GLU A 228 -7.66 -4.62 -2.69
C GLU A 228 -6.19 -5.01 -2.85
N ARG A 229 -5.25 -4.10 -2.60
CA ARG A 229 -3.81 -4.42 -2.63
C ARG A 229 -3.44 -5.50 -1.63
N VAL A 230 -3.93 -5.40 -0.37
CA VAL A 230 -3.67 -6.41 0.65
C VAL A 230 -4.24 -7.78 0.25
N ARG A 231 -5.43 -7.81 -0.36
CA ARG A 231 -6.05 -9.05 -0.89
C ARG A 231 -5.24 -9.70 -1.99
N LEU A 232 -4.58 -8.92 -2.85
CA LEU A 232 -3.69 -9.46 -3.88
C LEU A 232 -2.56 -10.29 -3.26
N PHE A 233 -2.09 -9.95 -2.06
CA PHE A 233 -1.06 -10.67 -1.33
C PHE A 233 -1.61 -11.78 -0.41
N GLY A 234 -2.89 -12.14 -0.57
CA GLY A 234 -3.53 -13.14 0.28
C GLY A 234 -3.79 -12.65 1.71
N GLY A 235 -3.63 -11.36 1.94
CA GLY A 235 -3.79 -10.74 3.25
C GLY A 235 -5.24 -10.41 3.60
N ARG A 236 -5.43 -10.07 4.87
CA ARG A 236 -6.69 -9.55 5.42
C ARG A 236 -6.53 -8.10 5.84
N PHE A 237 -7.45 -7.27 5.41
CA PHE A 237 -7.51 -5.85 5.74
C PHE A 237 -8.75 -5.58 6.58
N THR A 238 -8.57 -4.98 7.74
CA THR A 238 -9.65 -4.67 8.68
C THR A 238 -9.50 -3.22 9.14
N VAL A 239 -10.60 -2.49 9.14
CA VAL A 239 -10.67 -1.13 9.70
C VAL A 239 -11.74 -1.14 10.77
N VAL A 240 -11.40 -0.56 11.92
CA VAL A 240 -12.33 -0.29 13.01
C VAL A 240 -12.26 1.20 13.29
N SER A 241 -13.39 1.87 13.17
CA SER A 241 -13.52 3.30 13.44
C SER A 241 -14.96 3.63 13.79
N ARG A 242 -15.14 4.65 14.61
CA ARG A 242 -16.40 5.31 14.88
C ARG A 242 -16.18 6.81 14.91
N PRO A 243 -17.20 7.61 14.63
CA PRO A 243 -17.10 9.06 14.80
C PRO A 243 -16.57 9.40 16.19
N ASP A 244 -15.56 10.27 16.24
CA ASP A 244 -14.87 10.79 17.44
C ASP A 244 -14.11 9.75 18.30
N GLU A 245 -13.91 8.52 17.78
CA GLU A 245 -13.15 7.45 18.48
C GLU A 245 -11.83 7.08 17.76
N GLY A 246 -11.38 7.88 16.78
CA GLY A 246 -10.20 7.59 15.97
C GLY A 246 -10.39 6.43 15.01
N MET A 247 -9.29 5.91 14.48
CA MET A 247 -9.29 4.77 13.54
C MET A 247 -8.20 3.77 13.88
N GLN A 248 -8.53 2.50 13.75
CA GLN A 248 -7.58 1.39 13.76
C GLN A 248 -7.62 0.66 12.42
N LEU A 249 -6.51 0.69 11.70
CA LEU A 249 -6.28 -0.06 10.47
C LEU A 249 -5.38 -1.25 10.78
N ARG A 250 -5.81 -2.46 10.44
CA ARG A 250 -5.05 -3.69 10.65
C ARG A 250 -4.90 -4.46 9.35
N VAL A 251 -3.68 -4.85 9.06
CA VAL A 251 -3.32 -5.72 7.94
C VAL A 251 -2.67 -6.98 8.49
N LEU A 252 -3.11 -8.13 8.02
CA LEU A 252 -2.50 -9.44 8.28
C LEU A 252 -2.14 -10.06 6.94
N ILE A 253 -0.87 -10.40 6.73
CA ILE A 253 -0.38 -10.98 5.48
C ILE A 253 0.33 -12.29 5.82
N PRO A 254 0.03 -13.40 5.10
CA PRO A 254 0.73 -14.65 5.32
C PRO A 254 2.21 -14.47 4.91
N LEU A 255 3.10 -14.83 5.81
CA LEU A 255 4.51 -15.04 5.50
C LEU A 255 4.57 -16.39 4.76
N LEU A 256 4.68 -16.33 3.43
CA LEU A 256 4.96 -17.55 2.67
C LEU A 256 6.26 -18.11 3.26
N GLN A 257 6.19 -19.26 3.89
CA GLN A 257 7.40 -20.04 4.19
C GLN A 257 8.05 -20.24 2.82
N GLY A 258 9.21 -19.61 2.61
CA GLY A 258 9.95 -19.82 1.39
C GLY A 258 10.06 -21.31 1.18
N ASP A 259 9.66 -21.79 0.01
CA ASP A 259 10.12 -23.09 -0.46
C ASP A 259 11.64 -23.07 -0.25
N ALA A 260 12.08 -23.78 0.77
CA ALA A 260 13.50 -24.06 0.92
C ALA A 260 13.88 -24.76 -0.39
N ALA A 261 14.55 -24.01 -1.24
CA ALA A 261 15.10 -24.56 -2.46
C ALA A 261 15.98 -25.76 -2.08
N PRO A 262 15.84 -26.87 -2.75
CA PRO A 262 16.61 -28.08 -2.49
C PRO A 262 18.11 -27.88 -2.70
#